data_4f5d3509a8c7e794a26caaa9b2813c2c
#
_entry.id   4f5d3509a8c7e794a26caaa9b2813c2c
#
_cell.length_a   1.000
_cell.length_b   1.000
_cell.length_c   1.000
_cell.angle_alpha   90.00
_cell.angle_beta   90.00
_cell.angle_gamma   90.00
#
_symmetry.space_group_name_H-M   'P 1'
#
loop_
_entity.id
_entity.type
_entity.pdbx_description
1 polymer ?
#
loop_
_entity_poly.entity_id
_entity_poly.type
_entity_poly.pdbx_seq_one_letter_code
_entity_poly.pdbx_strand_id
1 'polypeptide(L)'
;MKRNLLPILLPIRSIVFLLTFVVCAWLAGIDLCAIGHWWSMLAVAVNILTILLLVYAARKNGQTFWQLINYQKGQTRWTAILWVTLLVLVVGMAGMYLAGFLCYSNMLYAPPVIIAPIAKWIAIINIVLLPISTTFAEDGLYLGCGVNQIKNKYAAILVPAFFYALQHCFIPTLLDGRYILYRFLSFLPLTIILCWYYYEKRNPRPIMVGHAFIDLATAAQIVATSTIPGLYETMCGL
;
A
#
# COMPACT_ATOMS: atom_id res chain seq x y z
N MET A 1 -7.34 -25.78 -20.87
CA MET A 1 -7.24 -24.88 -19.70
C MET A 1 -6.65 -23.56 -20.16
N LYS A 2 -7.40 -22.47 -20.18
CA LYS A 2 -6.82 -21.12 -20.41
C LYS A 2 -5.88 -20.82 -19.22
N ARG A 3 -4.62 -20.54 -19.53
CA ARG A 3 -3.61 -20.17 -18.50
C ARG A 3 -4.07 -18.87 -17.87
N ASN A 4 -4.31 -18.88 -16.55
CA ASN A 4 -4.69 -17.65 -15.85
C ASN A 4 -3.46 -16.74 -15.76
N LEU A 5 -3.49 -15.61 -16.45
CA LEU A 5 -2.37 -14.68 -16.54
C LEU A 5 -2.43 -13.57 -15.48
N LEU A 6 -3.49 -13.53 -14.64
CA LEU A 6 -3.66 -12.48 -13.62
C LEU A 6 -2.47 -12.34 -12.65
N PRO A 7 -1.82 -13.44 -12.20
CA PRO A 7 -0.64 -13.29 -11.31
C PRO A 7 0.55 -12.56 -11.94
N ILE A 8 0.62 -12.46 -13.28
CA ILE A 8 1.68 -11.68 -13.97
C ILE A 8 1.56 -10.17 -13.63
N LEU A 9 0.39 -9.72 -13.21
CA LEU A 9 0.17 -8.31 -12.84
C LEU A 9 0.85 -7.92 -11.51
N LEU A 10 1.24 -8.89 -10.65
CA LEU A 10 1.77 -8.60 -9.32
C LEU A 10 3.01 -7.68 -9.30
N PRO A 11 4.04 -7.85 -10.16
CA PRO A 11 5.20 -6.96 -10.18
C PRO A 11 4.93 -5.60 -10.83
N ILE A 12 3.83 -5.46 -11.56
CA ILE A 12 3.58 -4.26 -12.40
C ILE A 12 3.52 -3.00 -11.55
N ARG A 13 2.92 -3.02 -10.36
CA ARG A 13 2.82 -1.81 -9.52
C ARG A 13 4.17 -1.26 -9.10
N SER A 14 5.12 -2.12 -8.71
CA SER A 14 6.48 -1.68 -8.37
C SER A 14 7.13 -0.94 -9.53
N ILE A 15 6.98 -1.47 -10.76
CA ILE A 15 7.51 -0.86 -11.99
C ILE A 15 6.78 0.46 -12.29
N VAL A 16 5.46 0.48 -12.19
CA VAL A 16 4.66 1.69 -12.45
C VAL A 16 5.00 2.79 -11.46
N PHE A 17 5.16 2.50 -10.17
CA PHE A 17 5.58 3.50 -9.19
C PHE A 17 6.96 4.05 -9.51
N LEU A 18 7.96 3.18 -9.72
CA LEU A 18 9.30 3.61 -10.11
C LEU A 18 9.27 4.55 -11.32
N LEU A 19 8.59 4.13 -12.38
CA LEU A 19 8.48 4.94 -13.60
C LEU A 19 7.72 6.23 -13.38
N THR A 20 6.64 6.24 -12.59
CA THR A 20 5.84 7.42 -12.30
C THR A 20 6.69 8.49 -11.60
N PHE A 21 7.44 8.13 -10.55
CA PHE A 21 8.30 9.08 -9.85
C PHE A 21 9.44 9.59 -10.74
N VAL A 22 10.10 8.72 -11.49
CA VAL A 22 11.19 9.11 -12.40
C VAL A 22 10.70 10.04 -13.51
N VAL A 23 9.57 9.70 -14.13
CA VAL A 23 8.99 10.53 -15.22
C VAL A 23 8.49 11.85 -14.67
N CYS A 24 7.80 11.88 -13.52
CA CYS A 24 7.33 13.12 -12.91
C CYS A 24 8.50 14.03 -12.50
N ALA A 25 9.56 13.48 -11.91
CA ALA A 25 10.76 14.23 -11.57
C ALA A 25 11.41 14.84 -12.82
N TRP A 26 11.56 14.04 -13.86
CA TRP A 26 12.11 14.49 -15.14
C TRP A 26 11.27 15.59 -15.80
N LEU A 27 9.95 15.44 -15.87
CA LEU A 27 9.04 16.43 -16.45
C LEU A 27 8.99 17.73 -15.64
N ALA A 28 9.10 17.65 -14.31
CA ALA A 28 9.11 18.82 -13.44
C ALA A 28 10.49 19.50 -13.33
N GLY A 29 11.56 18.84 -13.82
CA GLY A 29 12.93 19.36 -13.71
C GLY A 29 13.47 19.41 -12.26
N ILE A 30 12.99 18.50 -11.39
CA ILE A 30 13.37 18.42 -9.98
C ILE A 30 13.92 17.02 -9.65
N ASP A 31 14.62 16.88 -8.52
CA ASP A 31 15.14 15.59 -8.09
C ASP A 31 14.05 14.63 -7.54
N LEU A 32 14.42 13.35 -7.38
CA LEU A 32 13.51 12.32 -6.87
C LEU A 32 13.10 12.54 -5.41
N CYS A 33 13.93 13.20 -4.60
CA CYS A 33 13.58 13.51 -3.22
C CYS A 33 12.48 14.57 -3.19
N ALA A 34 12.60 15.63 -4.01
CA ALA A 34 11.62 16.71 -4.10
C ALA A 34 10.26 16.19 -4.63
N ILE A 35 10.24 15.37 -5.70
CA ILE A 35 9.00 14.76 -6.18
C ILE A 35 8.43 13.76 -5.16
N GLY A 36 9.28 13.16 -4.35
CA GLY A 36 8.90 12.26 -3.27
C GLY A 36 7.93 12.89 -2.25
N HIS A 37 7.98 14.20 -2.03
CA HIS A 37 7.01 14.89 -1.15
C HIS A 37 5.57 14.79 -1.67
N TRP A 38 5.37 14.59 -2.96
CA TRP A 38 4.05 14.44 -3.59
C TRP A 38 3.59 12.98 -3.68
N TRP A 39 4.25 12.08 -2.97
CA TRP A 39 4.03 10.63 -3.10
C TRP A 39 2.56 10.23 -2.92
N SER A 40 1.85 10.84 -1.98
CA SER A 40 0.46 10.49 -1.70
C SER A 40 -0.48 10.79 -2.86
N MET A 41 -0.22 11.89 -3.60
CA MET A 41 -0.97 12.24 -4.82
C MET A 41 -0.65 11.31 -5.97
N LEU A 42 0.65 11.04 -6.18
CA LEU A 42 1.10 10.09 -7.20
C LEU A 42 0.57 8.68 -6.90
N ALA A 43 0.54 8.30 -5.62
CA ALA A 43 -0.07 7.04 -5.21
C ALA A 43 -1.56 6.96 -5.54
N VAL A 44 -2.34 8.01 -5.27
CA VAL A 44 -3.77 8.07 -5.67
C VAL A 44 -3.93 7.90 -7.18
N ALA A 45 -3.12 8.58 -7.98
CA ALA A 45 -3.17 8.45 -9.44
C ALA A 45 -2.88 7.01 -9.90
N VAL A 46 -1.80 6.40 -9.39
CA VAL A 46 -1.43 5.00 -9.69
C VAL A 46 -2.50 4.02 -9.18
N ASN A 47 -3.10 4.30 -8.03
CA ASN A 47 -4.18 3.49 -7.48
C ASN A 47 -5.40 3.49 -8.41
N ILE A 48 -5.84 4.66 -8.89
CA ILE A 48 -6.95 4.78 -9.83
C ILE A 48 -6.66 3.99 -11.11
N LEU A 49 -5.47 4.16 -11.69
CA LEU A 49 -5.06 3.38 -12.86
C LEU A 49 -5.06 1.88 -12.59
N THR A 50 -4.59 1.46 -11.41
CA THR A 50 -4.61 0.04 -11.00
C THR A 50 -6.03 -0.48 -10.89
N ILE A 51 -6.95 0.26 -10.25
CA ILE A 51 -8.36 -0.14 -10.15
C ILE A 51 -8.98 -0.31 -11.53
N LEU A 52 -8.76 0.65 -12.44
CA LEU A 52 -9.26 0.55 -13.82
C LEU A 52 -8.71 -0.69 -14.54
N LEU A 53 -7.41 -0.96 -14.39
CA LEU A 53 -6.77 -2.18 -14.92
C LEU A 53 -7.40 -3.45 -14.34
N LEU A 54 -7.64 -3.50 -13.03
CA LEU A 54 -8.25 -4.65 -12.36
C LEU A 54 -9.69 -4.88 -12.80
N VAL A 55 -10.47 -3.81 -12.94
CA VAL A 55 -11.85 -3.88 -13.47
C VAL A 55 -11.85 -4.39 -14.93
N TYR A 56 -10.94 -3.89 -15.76
CA TYR A 56 -10.78 -4.37 -17.13
C TYR A 56 -10.37 -5.84 -17.18
N ALA A 57 -9.34 -6.22 -16.42
CA ALA A 57 -8.84 -7.59 -16.35
C ALA A 57 -9.91 -8.57 -15.82
N ALA A 58 -10.67 -8.18 -14.81
CA ALA A 58 -11.80 -8.98 -14.30
C ALA A 58 -12.85 -9.19 -15.39
N ARG A 59 -13.31 -8.11 -16.05
CA ARG A 59 -14.31 -8.19 -17.14
C ARG A 59 -13.85 -9.08 -18.27
N LYS A 60 -12.57 -8.98 -18.69
CA LYS A 60 -11.99 -9.84 -19.74
C LYS A 60 -12.01 -11.32 -19.36
N ASN A 61 -12.01 -11.64 -18.08
CA ASN A 61 -12.12 -13.00 -17.54
C ASN A 61 -13.58 -13.39 -17.19
N GLY A 62 -14.58 -12.60 -17.59
CA GLY A 62 -16.00 -12.89 -17.38
C GLY A 62 -16.46 -12.72 -15.92
N GLN A 63 -15.78 -11.91 -15.12
CA GLN A 63 -16.11 -11.67 -13.71
C GLN A 63 -16.13 -10.16 -13.37
N THR A 64 -16.79 -9.81 -12.30
CA THR A 64 -16.76 -8.46 -11.74
C THR A 64 -15.53 -8.28 -10.84
N PHE A 65 -15.19 -7.02 -10.53
CA PHE A 65 -14.16 -6.72 -9.52
C PHE A 65 -14.48 -7.37 -8.15
N TRP A 66 -15.74 -7.35 -7.74
CA TRP A 66 -16.17 -7.95 -6.48
C TRP A 66 -16.00 -9.47 -6.44
N GLN A 67 -16.24 -10.13 -7.56
CA GLN A 67 -15.97 -11.57 -7.72
C GLN A 67 -14.47 -11.87 -7.73
N LEU A 68 -13.67 -10.99 -8.32
CA LEU A 68 -12.21 -11.12 -8.31
C LEU A 68 -11.64 -11.17 -6.89
N ILE A 69 -12.17 -10.35 -5.98
CA ILE A 69 -11.74 -10.29 -4.58
C ILE A 69 -12.59 -11.14 -3.62
N ASN A 70 -13.46 -12.01 -4.13
CA ASN A 70 -14.40 -12.82 -3.32
C ASN A 70 -15.26 -12.01 -2.33
N TYR A 71 -15.64 -10.79 -2.68
CA TYR A 71 -16.50 -10.01 -1.82
C TYR A 71 -17.92 -10.60 -1.78
N GLN A 72 -18.43 -10.84 -0.57
CA GLN A 72 -19.79 -11.34 -0.35
C GLN A 72 -20.50 -10.46 0.68
N LYS A 73 -21.64 -9.90 0.27
CA LYS A 73 -22.44 -9.03 1.13
C LYS A 73 -22.97 -9.80 2.35
N GLY A 74 -22.88 -9.22 3.54
CA GLY A 74 -23.46 -9.77 4.78
C GLY A 74 -22.61 -10.83 5.50
N GLN A 75 -21.53 -11.35 4.92
CA GLN A 75 -20.72 -12.40 5.55
C GLN A 75 -19.72 -11.91 6.60
N THR A 76 -19.52 -10.60 6.71
CA THR A 76 -18.49 -10.05 7.61
C THR A 76 -19.08 -9.65 8.94
N ARG A 77 -18.60 -10.25 10.04
CA ARG A 77 -18.93 -9.85 11.41
C ARG A 77 -18.10 -8.62 11.80
N TRP A 78 -18.68 -7.68 12.52
CA TRP A 78 -17.98 -6.49 13.04
C TRP A 78 -16.79 -6.84 13.92
N THR A 79 -16.90 -7.91 14.72
CA THR A 79 -15.79 -8.42 15.52
C THR A 79 -14.59 -8.84 14.67
N ALA A 80 -14.81 -9.45 13.50
CA ALA A 80 -13.73 -9.79 12.59
C ALA A 80 -13.05 -8.55 12.01
N ILE A 81 -13.81 -7.50 11.70
CA ILE A 81 -13.23 -6.21 11.27
C ILE A 81 -12.34 -5.64 12.38
N LEU A 82 -12.86 -5.55 13.61
CA LEU A 82 -12.13 -5.00 14.75
C LEU A 82 -10.80 -5.76 14.99
N TRP A 83 -10.87 -7.10 15.08
CA TRP A 83 -9.69 -7.92 15.33
C TRP A 83 -8.66 -7.85 14.21
N VAL A 84 -9.10 -7.85 12.94
CA VAL A 84 -8.16 -7.73 11.81
C VAL A 84 -7.56 -6.32 11.74
N THR A 85 -8.34 -5.28 12.01
CA THR A 85 -7.81 -3.91 12.09
C THR A 85 -6.74 -3.81 13.18
N LEU A 86 -7.01 -4.36 14.36
CA LEU A 86 -6.03 -4.37 15.45
C LEU A 86 -4.77 -5.17 15.08
N LEU A 87 -4.93 -6.33 14.44
CA LEU A 87 -3.82 -7.15 13.94
C LEU A 87 -2.97 -6.36 12.93
N VAL A 88 -3.62 -5.71 11.97
CA VAL A 88 -2.96 -4.90 10.92
C VAL A 88 -2.15 -3.76 11.55
N LEU A 89 -2.71 -3.05 12.53
CA LEU A 89 -2.01 -1.97 13.23
C LEU A 89 -0.81 -2.51 14.04
N VAL A 90 -1.00 -3.56 14.83
CA VAL A 90 0.06 -4.13 15.67
C VAL A 90 1.21 -4.69 14.82
N VAL A 91 0.89 -5.47 13.79
CA VAL A 91 1.92 -6.07 12.93
C VAL A 91 2.60 -5.03 12.06
N GLY A 92 1.85 -4.05 11.53
CA GLY A 92 2.41 -2.94 10.77
C GLY A 92 3.40 -2.13 11.60
N MET A 93 3.03 -1.75 12.83
CA MET A 93 3.92 -1.03 13.74
C MET A 93 5.15 -1.88 14.13
N ALA A 94 4.95 -3.14 14.47
CA ALA A 94 6.06 -4.05 14.82
C ALA A 94 7.05 -4.20 13.64
N GLY A 95 6.55 -4.34 12.41
CA GLY A 95 7.36 -4.37 11.20
C GLY A 95 8.19 -3.10 11.00
N MET A 96 7.56 -1.92 11.17
CA MET A 96 8.25 -0.63 11.08
C MET A 96 9.34 -0.46 12.14
N TYR A 97 9.04 -0.81 13.40
CA TYR A 97 10.02 -0.70 14.51
C TYR A 97 11.19 -1.65 14.32
N LEU A 98 10.93 -2.90 13.94
CA LEU A 98 11.99 -3.87 13.67
C LEU A 98 12.87 -3.42 12.50
N ALA A 99 12.27 -2.98 11.39
CA ALA A 99 13.00 -2.50 10.24
C ALA A 99 13.81 -1.22 10.55
N GLY A 100 13.23 -0.30 11.34
CA GLY A 100 13.92 0.91 11.81
C GLY A 100 15.14 0.55 12.64
N PHE A 101 15.03 -0.39 13.57
CA PHE A 101 16.15 -0.88 14.35
C PHE A 101 17.23 -1.53 13.47
N LEU A 102 16.84 -2.45 12.58
CA LEU A 102 17.77 -3.20 11.72
C LEU A 102 18.49 -2.29 10.70
N CYS A 103 17.77 -1.35 10.12
CA CYS A 103 18.33 -0.51 9.05
C CYS A 103 18.97 0.79 9.59
N TYR A 104 18.45 1.37 10.67
CA TYR A 104 18.85 2.69 11.13
C TYR A 104 19.31 2.74 12.60
N SER A 105 19.34 1.58 13.29
CA SER A 105 19.60 1.49 14.73
C SER A 105 18.68 2.41 15.56
N ASN A 106 17.49 2.69 15.02
CA ASN A 106 16.47 3.53 15.64
C ASN A 106 15.09 2.89 15.44
N MET A 107 14.49 2.37 16.51
CA MET A 107 13.17 1.74 16.45
C MET A 107 12.06 2.72 16.04
N LEU A 108 12.20 3.99 16.37
CA LEU A 108 11.20 5.03 16.06
C LEU A 108 11.49 5.75 14.74
N TYR A 109 12.42 5.22 13.93
CA TYR A 109 12.72 5.82 12.64
C TYR A 109 11.48 5.87 11.75
N ALA A 110 11.15 7.07 11.29
CA ALA A 110 10.16 7.31 10.25
C ALA A 110 10.75 8.21 9.18
N PRO A 111 10.70 7.84 7.88
CA PRO A 111 11.24 8.69 6.83
C PRO A 111 10.48 10.01 6.75
N PRO A 112 11.14 11.18 6.86
CA PRO A 112 10.45 12.49 6.81
C PRO A 112 9.57 12.67 5.58
N VAL A 113 9.98 12.15 4.43
CA VAL A 113 9.24 12.23 3.17
C VAL A 113 7.82 11.64 3.25
N ILE A 114 7.55 10.72 4.17
CA ILE A 114 6.21 10.08 4.31
C ILE A 114 5.17 11.06 4.84
N ILE A 115 5.58 12.00 5.70
CA ILE A 115 4.70 13.01 6.30
C ILE A 115 5.00 14.43 5.79
N ALA A 116 5.73 14.54 4.67
CA ALA A 116 6.08 15.82 4.09
C ALA A 116 4.83 16.66 3.76
N PRO A 117 4.82 17.95 4.12
CA PRO A 117 3.68 18.82 3.87
C PRO A 117 3.45 19.05 2.37
N ILE A 118 2.19 19.12 1.99
CA ILE A 118 1.71 19.46 0.63
C ILE A 118 0.70 20.59 0.72
N ALA A 119 0.20 21.08 -0.43
CA ALA A 119 -0.83 22.10 -0.41
C ALA A 119 -2.03 21.67 0.44
N LYS A 120 -2.43 22.50 1.40
CA LYS A 120 -3.43 22.20 2.45
C LYS A 120 -4.72 21.58 1.91
N TRP A 121 -5.28 22.17 0.86
CA TRP A 121 -6.53 21.69 0.26
C TRP A 121 -6.37 20.29 -0.38
N ILE A 122 -5.18 19.99 -0.92
CA ILE A 122 -4.84 18.68 -1.46
C ILE A 122 -4.74 17.66 -0.33
N ALA A 123 -4.04 17.99 0.77
CA ALA A 123 -3.93 17.13 1.93
C ALA A 123 -5.32 16.75 2.50
N ILE A 124 -6.26 17.71 2.58
CA ILE A 124 -7.62 17.47 3.04
C ILE A 124 -8.38 16.51 2.11
N ILE A 125 -8.28 16.68 0.81
CA ILE A 125 -8.93 15.75 -0.15
C ILE A 125 -8.30 14.36 -0.04
N ASN A 126 -7.01 14.30 0.17
CA ASN A 126 -6.24 13.05 0.22
C ASN A 126 -6.56 12.18 1.44
N ILE A 127 -7.13 12.77 2.52
CA ILE A 127 -7.59 12.01 3.69
C ILE A 127 -8.69 10.98 3.34
N VAL A 128 -9.41 11.22 2.26
CA VAL A 128 -10.44 10.32 1.75
C VAL A 128 -9.92 9.50 0.57
N LEU A 129 -9.27 10.16 -0.39
CA LEU A 129 -8.85 9.50 -1.63
C LEU A 129 -7.76 8.46 -1.41
N LEU A 130 -6.76 8.73 -0.58
CA LEU A 130 -5.65 7.81 -0.37
C LEU A 130 -6.12 6.48 0.25
N PRO A 131 -6.79 6.44 1.43
CA PRO A 131 -7.20 5.18 2.05
C PRO A 131 -8.14 4.36 1.16
N ILE A 132 -9.10 5.00 0.52
CA ILE A 132 -10.06 4.31 -0.35
C ILE A 132 -9.35 3.75 -1.58
N SER A 133 -8.62 4.57 -2.31
CA SER A 133 -7.98 4.13 -3.55
C SER A 133 -6.92 3.06 -3.30
N THR A 134 -6.14 3.16 -2.22
CA THR A 134 -5.09 2.19 -1.87
C THR A 134 -5.69 0.82 -1.62
N THR A 135 -6.70 0.73 -0.74
CA THR A 135 -7.31 -0.56 -0.40
C THR A 135 -7.91 -1.26 -1.61
N PHE A 136 -8.62 -0.54 -2.49
CA PHE A 136 -9.17 -1.14 -3.70
C PHE A 136 -8.09 -1.55 -4.71
N ALA A 137 -7.05 -0.76 -4.87
CA ALA A 137 -5.96 -1.04 -5.80
C ALA A 137 -5.08 -2.21 -5.31
N GLU A 138 -4.60 -2.12 -4.08
CA GLU A 138 -3.62 -3.04 -3.53
C GLU A 138 -4.25 -4.37 -3.13
N ASP A 139 -5.30 -4.34 -2.33
CA ASP A 139 -6.00 -5.57 -1.94
C ASP A 139 -6.66 -6.23 -3.15
N GLY A 140 -7.17 -5.43 -4.10
CA GLY A 140 -7.68 -5.95 -5.37
C GLY A 140 -6.63 -6.70 -6.18
N LEU A 141 -5.41 -6.17 -6.26
CA LEU A 141 -4.32 -6.80 -6.99
C LEU A 141 -3.76 -8.01 -6.24
N TYR A 142 -3.26 -7.81 -5.01
CA TYR A 142 -2.50 -8.85 -4.32
C TYR A 142 -3.37 -9.98 -3.79
N LEU A 143 -4.58 -9.69 -3.32
CA LEU A 143 -5.52 -10.73 -2.89
C LEU A 143 -6.29 -11.30 -4.07
N GLY A 144 -6.82 -10.45 -4.95
CA GLY A 144 -7.66 -10.86 -6.08
C GLY A 144 -6.89 -11.54 -7.22
N CYS A 145 -5.83 -10.89 -7.74
CA CYS A 145 -5.01 -11.45 -8.83
C CYS A 145 -3.88 -12.35 -8.32
N GLY A 146 -3.48 -12.22 -7.06
CA GLY A 146 -2.46 -13.04 -6.43
C GLY A 146 -3.05 -14.26 -5.72
N VAL A 147 -3.47 -14.09 -4.46
CA VAL A 147 -3.89 -15.19 -3.58
C VAL A 147 -5.01 -16.05 -4.18
N ASN A 148 -5.99 -15.44 -4.86
CA ASN A 148 -7.11 -16.19 -5.45
C ASN A 148 -6.74 -17.02 -6.68
N GLN A 149 -5.67 -16.67 -7.38
CA GLN A 149 -5.36 -17.23 -8.69
C GLN A 149 -4.23 -18.27 -8.67
N ILE A 150 -3.44 -18.29 -7.60
CA ILE A 150 -2.32 -19.22 -7.44
C ILE A 150 -2.81 -20.48 -6.72
N LYS A 151 -2.61 -21.66 -7.31
CA LYS A 151 -3.14 -22.91 -6.79
C LYS A 151 -2.39 -23.46 -5.56
N ASN A 152 -1.05 -23.37 -5.58
CA ASN A 152 -0.23 -23.85 -4.47
C ASN A 152 -0.39 -22.90 -3.27
N LYS A 153 -0.72 -23.44 -2.09
CA LYS A 153 -0.97 -22.67 -0.86
C LYS A 153 0.19 -21.72 -0.51
N TYR A 154 1.40 -22.25 -0.46
CA TYR A 154 2.57 -21.45 -0.06
C TYR A 154 2.89 -20.37 -1.09
N ALA A 155 2.84 -20.70 -2.37
CA ALA A 155 3.02 -19.73 -3.44
C ALA A 155 1.90 -18.68 -3.45
N ALA A 156 0.65 -19.06 -3.18
CA ALA A 156 -0.49 -18.14 -3.10
C ALA A 156 -0.36 -17.14 -1.94
N ILE A 157 0.38 -17.47 -0.90
CA ILE A 157 0.64 -16.56 0.23
C ILE A 157 1.92 -15.76 -0.01
N LEU A 158 3.03 -16.43 -0.30
CA LEU A 158 4.35 -15.81 -0.29
C LEU A 158 4.63 -14.94 -1.52
N VAL A 159 4.18 -15.37 -2.71
CA VAL A 159 4.44 -14.58 -3.95
C VAL A 159 3.69 -13.26 -3.96
N PRO A 160 2.38 -13.19 -3.68
CA PRO A 160 1.69 -11.90 -3.56
C PRO A 160 2.23 -11.06 -2.41
N ALA A 161 2.54 -11.65 -1.25
CA ALA A 161 3.09 -10.94 -0.10
C ALA A 161 4.44 -10.28 -0.42
N PHE A 162 5.32 -10.98 -1.14
CA PHE A 162 6.59 -10.43 -1.60
C PHE A 162 6.39 -9.20 -2.49
N PHE A 163 5.56 -9.28 -3.53
CA PHE A 163 5.32 -8.15 -4.43
C PHE A 163 4.53 -7.03 -3.75
N TYR A 164 3.67 -7.36 -2.81
CA TYR A 164 2.94 -6.40 -1.99
C TYR A 164 3.91 -5.59 -1.09
N ALA A 165 4.89 -6.23 -0.47
CA ALA A 165 5.94 -5.53 0.27
C ALA A 165 6.86 -4.75 -0.67
N LEU A 166 7.26 -5.34 -1.81
CA LEU A 166 8.19 -4.74 -2.76
C LEU A 166 7.70 -3.42 -3.34
N GLN A 167 6.39 -3.27 -3.62
CA GLN A 167 5.87 -1.99 -4.14
C GLN A 167 6.15 -0.82 -3.19
N HIS A 168 6.12 -1.05 -1.86
CA HIS A 168 6.34 0.00 -0.87
C HIS A 168 7.76 0.56 -0.88
N CYS A 169 8.73 -0.18 -1.48
CA CYS A 169 10.08 0.32 -1.71
C CYS A 169 10.14 1.50 -2.68
N PHE A 170 9.08 1.67 -3.48
CA PHE A 170 8.97 2.68 -4.51
C PHE A 170 7.85 3.70 -4.25
N ILE A 171 7.32 3.74 -3.00
CA ILE A 171 6.27 4.68 -2.56
C ILE A 171 6.71 5.41 -1.29
N PRO A 172 7.32 6.61 -1.39
CA PRO A 172 7.91 7.23 -2.61
C PRO A 172 9.14 6.49 -3.12
N THR A 173 9.49 6.75 -4.38
CA THR A 173 10.72 6.24 -4.96
C THR A 173 11.91 7.08 -4.52
N LEU A 174 12.76 6.51 -3.67
CA LEU A 174 14.09 7.03 -3.34
C LEU A 174 15.12 5.96 -3.73
N LEU A 175 16.12 6.34 -4.52
CA LEU A 175 17.16 5.41 -4.99
C LEU A 175 18.27 5.25 -3.92
N ASP A 176 17.85 4.92 -2.71
CA ASP A 176 18.69 4.63 -1.55
C ASP A 176 18.46 3.17 -1.12
N GLY A 177 19.51 2.36 -1.18
CA GLY A 177 19.43 0.92 -0.85
C GLY A 177 19.02 0.66 0.60
N ARG A 178 19.40 1.53 1.54
CA ARG A 178 19.02 1.43 2.95
C ARG A 178 17.54 1.72 3.15
N TYR A 179 17.01 2.75 2.47
CA TYR A 179 15.60 3.08 2.46
C TYR A 179 14.77 1.96 1.82
N ILE A 180 15.20 1.43 0.67
CA ILE A 180 14.54 0.32 -0.03
C ILE A 180 14.41 -0.90 0.90
N LEU A 181 15.53 -1.29 1.56
CA LEU A 181 15.54 -2.41 2.50
C LEU A 181 14.62 -2.15 3.70
N TYR A 182 14.68 -0.95 4.29
CA TYR A 182 13.79 -0.53 5.37
C TYR A 182 12.32 -0.66 4.98
N ARG A 183 11.92 -0.12 3.83
CA ARG A 183 10.54 -0.18 3.35
C ARG A 183 10.10 -1.62 3.11
N PHE A 184 10.95 -2.44 2.50
CA PHE A 184 10.64 -3.85 2.26
C PHE A 184 10.40 -4.61 3.57
N LEU A 185 11.33 -4.49 4.53
CA LEU A 185 11.24 -5.19 5.82
C LEU A 185 10.08 -4.68 6.68
N SER A 186 9.74 -3.39 6.60
CA SER A 186 8.60 -2.82 7.32
C SER A 186 7.27 -3.45 6.92
N PHE A 187 7.09 -3.75 5.62
CA PHE A 187 5.81 -4.25 5.11
C PHE A 187 5.73 -5.76 4.96
N LEU A 188 6.86 -6.46 4.82
CA LEU A 188 6.88 -7.90 4.54
C LEU A 188 6.12 -8.74 5.60
N PRO A 189 6.29 -8.52 6.92
CA PRO A 189 5.55 -9.30 7.92
C PRO A 189 4.04 -9.09 7.81
N LEU A 190 3.60 -7.84 7.61
CA LEU A 190 2.21 -7.49 7.46
C LEU A 190 1.60 -8.14 6.22
N THR A 191 2.25 -8.00 5.06
CA THR A 191 1.73 -8.55 3.79
C THR A 191 1.65 -10.07 3.79
N ILE A 192 2.58 -10.78 4.47
CA ILE A 192 2.49 -12.23 4.67
C ILE A 192 1.24 -12.58 5.48
N ILE A 193 0.98 -11.87 6.58
CA ILE A 193 -0.18 -12.12 7.45
C ILE A 193 -1.49 -11.81 6.72
N LEU A 194 -1.56 -10.70 5.95
CA LEU A 194 -2.73 -10.36 5.16
C LEU A 194 -3.04 -11.41 4.09
N CYS A 195 -2.03 -11.84 3.33
CA CYS A 195 -2.18 -12.88 2.31
C CYS A 195 -2.57 -14.23 2.93
N TRP A 196 -1.97 -14.59 4.06
CA TRP A 196 -2.33 -15.80 4.80
C TRP A 196 -3.76 -15.75 5.35
N TYR A 197 -4.14 -14.67 6.04
CA TYR A 197 -5.49 -14.48 6.56
C TYR A 197 -6.53 -14.55 5.44
N TYR A 198 -6.27 -13.87 4.33
CA TYR A 198 -7.16 -13.89 3.17
C TYR A 198 -7.23 -15.27 2.53
N TYR A 199 -6.12 -16.00 2.44
CA TYR A 199 -6.11 -17.38 1.94
C TYR A 199 -7.05 -18.29 2.76
N GLU A 200 -7.02 -18.18 4.08
CA GLU A 200 -7.84 -19.01 4.98
C GLU A 200 -9.31 -18.56 5.05
N LYS A 201 -9.59 -17.27 5.02
CA LYS A 201 -10.95 -16.73 5.26
C LYS A 201 -11.69 -16.36 3.99
N ARG A 202 -11.00 -16.13 2.89
CA ARG A 202 -11.56 -15.71 1.59
C ARG A 202 -12.51 -14.50 1.67
N ASN A 203 -12.31 -13.63 2.66
CA ASN A 203 -13.11 -12.44 2.90
C ASN A 203 -12.20 -11.20 2.94
N PRO A 204 -12.25 -10.31 1.93
CA PRO A 204 -11.36 -9.14 1.84
C PRO A 204 -11.76 -8.02 2.81
N ARG A 205 -13.04 -7.92 3.21
CA ARG A 205 -13.57 -6.75 3.91
C ARG A 205 -12.85 -6.41 5.21
N PRO A 206 -12.53 -7.36 6.12
CA PRO A 206 -11.79 -7.02 7.34
C PRO A 206 -10.39 -6.47 7.04
N ILE A 207 -9.71 -7.00 6.01
CA ILE A 207 -8.39 -6.55 5.57
C ILE A 207 -8.49 -5.13 5.01
N MET A 208 -9.39 -4.90 4.05
CA MET A 208 -9.58 -3.60 3.39
C MET A 208 -9.90 -2.49 4.41
N VAL A 209 -10.72 -2.79 5.41
CA VAL A 209 -11.03 -1.80 6.48
C VAL A 209 -9.79 -1.54 7.34
N GLY A 210 -9.09 -2.59 7.79
CA GLY A 210 -7.87 -2.44 8.59
C GLY A 210 -6.76 -1.68 7.85
N HIS A 211 -6.59 -1.97 6.57
CA HIS A 211 -5.65 -1.28 5.68
C HIS A 211 -6.02 0.20 5.51
N ALA A 212 -7.30 0.51 5.27
CA ALA A 212 -7.78 1.89 5.18
C ALA A 212 -7.48 2.70 6.46
N PHE A 213 -7.50 2.08 7.65
CA PHE A 213 -7.15 2.76 8.90
C PHE A 213 -5.68 3.15 8.98
N ILE A 214 -4.75 2.31 8.49
CA ILE A 214 -3.32 2.67 8.42
C ILE A 214 -3.11 3.86 7.48
N ASP A 215 -3.69 3.79 6.29
CA ASP A 215 -3.55 4.87 5.31
C ASP A 215 -4.22 6.16 5.78
N LEU A 216 -5.36 6.06 6.48
CA LEU A 216 -6.03 7.20 7.09
C LEU A 216 -5.12 7.86 8.14
N ALA A 217 -4.43 7.08 8.97
CA ALA A 217 -3.50 7.60 9.96
C ALA A 217 -2.34 8.37 9.28
N THR A 218 -1.79 7.83 8.18
CA THR A 218 -0.75 8.50 7.40
C THR A 218 -1.27 9.77 6.73
N ALA A 219 -2.45 9.72 6.09
CA ALA A 219 -3.07 10.88 5.49
C ALA A 219 -3.39 11.99 6.51
N ALA A 220 -3.82 11.61 7.72
CA ALA A 220 -4.05 12.54 8.82
C ALA A 220 -2.75 13.23 9.27
N GLN A 221 -1.63 12.52 9.31
CA GLN A 221 -0.32 13.12 9.60
C GLN A 221 0.08 14.12 8.52
N ILE A 222 -0.13 13.81 7.23
CA ILE A 222 0.13 14.76 6.13
C ILE A 222 -0.76 16.00 6.26
N VAL A 223 -2.04 15.86 6.63
CA VAL A 223 -2.91 17.01 6.89
C VAL A 223 -2.36 17.84 8.06
N ALA A 224 -1.97 17.20 9.16
CA ALA A 224 -1.44 17.90 10.33
C ALA A 224 -0.17 18.68 10.00
N THR A 225 0.81 18.07 9.33
CA THR A 225 2.05 18.74 8.92
C THR A 225 1.82 19.84 7.87
N SER A 226 0.78 19.70 7.03
CA SER A 226 0.41 20.69 6.03
C SER A 226 -0.39 21.88 6.59
N THR A 227 -0.92 21.76 7.81
CA THR A 227 -1.83 22.78 8.39
C THR A 227 -1.30 23.45 9.63
N ILE A 228 -0.46 22.78 10.40
CA ILE A 228 0.10 23.28 11.67
C ILE A 228 1.54 23.73 11.43
N PRO A 229 1.82 25.04 11.51
CA PRO A 229 3.17 25.57 11.32
C PRO A 229 4.19 24.96 12.28
N GLY A 230 5.37 24.60 11.79
CA GLY A 230 6.46 24.04 12.59
C GLY A 230 6.27 22.58 13.03
N LEU A 231 5.10 21.94 12.76
CA LEU A 231 4.86 20.56 13.18
C LEU A 231 5.74 19.57 12.42
N TYR A 232 5.96 19.80 11.12
CA TYR A 232 6.79 18.92 10.29
C TYR A 232 8.23 18.89 10.79
N GLU A 233 8.80 20.06 11.03
CA GLU A 233 10.16 20.24 11.57
C GLU A 233 10.28 19.57 12.95
N THR A 234 9.31 19.77 13.81
CA THR A 234 9.27 19.14 15.16
C THR A 234 9.20 17.63 15.07
N MET A 235 8.35 17.07 14.20
CA MET A 235 8.20 15.62 14.04
C MET A 235 9.43 14.96 13.40
N CYS A 236 10.15 15.68 12.55
CA CYS A 236 11.33 15.17 11.84
C CYS A 236 12.65 15.45 12.56
N GLY A 237 12.63 16.26 13.64
CA GLY A 237 13.83 16.69 14.35
C GLY A 237 14.74 17.61 13.54
N LEU A 238 14.14 18.45 12.68
CA LEU A 238 14.81 19.41 11.77
C LEU A 238 14.91 20.79 12.39
#